data_2b7c3e687f447ef2aac45985e7d6fb42
#
_entry.id   2b7c3e687f447ef2aac45985e7d6fb42
#
_cell.length_a   1.000
_cell.length_b   1.000
_cell.length_c   1.000
_cell.angle_alpha   90.00
_cell.angle_beta   90.00
_cell.angle_gamma   90.00
#
_symmetry.space_group_name_H-M   'P 1'
#
loop_
_entity.id
_entity.type
_entity.pdbx_description
1 polymer ?
#
loop_
_entity_poly.entity_id
_entity_poly.type
_entity_poly.pdbx_seq_one_letter_code
_entity_poly.pdbx_strand_id
1 'polypeptide(L)'
;ETGQFYNDNRYYDPGRGGYDQPDPIGQRGGLGLYVYSDNNPLLYADPSGLSWKDAIALTYEWATGTGPLHQDFGPNTSEAAEMANAPGVLAAEALYRKKNAQKIKSHCPGSSFEPVTNYAARFGLKGLVESGLNPTEQFIGSYRIDIYPSGDDQMDVVINNTSSFQSFAYGLGPDWDRSTFGPMGNMSQTIHVTANDQ
;
A
#
# COMPACT_ATOMS: atom_id res chain seq x y z
N GLU A 1 28.69 12.33 -10.62
CA GLU A 1 27.71 11.75 -9.64
C GLU A 1 27.03 12.91 -8.94
N THR A 2 25.69 12.92 -8.91
CA THR A 2 24.91 14.04 -8.36
C THR A 2 24.92 14.07 -6.82
N GLY A 3 25.41 13.01 -6.16
CA GLY A 3 25.39 12.88 -4.69
C GLY A 3 23.98 12.65 -4.09
N GLN A 4 23.01 12.45 -4.94
CA GLN A 4 21.62 12.22 -4.56
C GLN A 4 21.33 10.72 -4.43
N PHE A 5 20.41 10.37 -3.53
CA PHE A 5 19.93 8.99 -3.36
C PHE A 5 18.48 8.88 -3.84
N TYR A 6 18.25 7.92 -4.74
CA TYR A 6 16.89 7.61 -5.15
C TYR A 6 16.18 6.80 -4.06
N ASN A 7 15.05 7.31 -3.61
CA ASN A 7 14.23 6.71 -2.56
C ASN A 7 12.82 6.45 -3.11
N ASP A 8 12.70 5.39 -3.88
CA ASP A 8 11.51 4.89 -4.59
C ASP A 8 10.67 5.94 -5.34
N ASN A 9 10.18 6.97 -4.66
CA ASN A 9 9.32 8.00 -5.26
C ASN A 9 9.98 9.37 -5.37
N ARG A 10 11.11 9.61 -4.67
CA ARG A 10 11.78 10.91 -4.63
C ARG A 10 13.31 10.77 -4.56
N TYR A 11 14.02 11.82 -5.00
CA TYR A 11 15.46 11.92 -4.80
C TYR A 11 15.77 12.66 -3.51
N TYR A 12 16.49 12.01 -2.62
CA TYR A 12 16.99 12.60 -1.38
C TYR A 12 18.36 13.25 -1.61
N ASP A 13 18.49 14.52 -1.20
CA ASP A 13 19.74 15.25 -1.22
C ASP A 13 20.30 15.36 0.22
N PRO A 14 21.40 14.64 0.54
CA PRO A 14 22.03 14.72 1.86
C PRO A 14 22.60 16.11 2.18
N GLY A 15 22.97 16.88 1.17
CA GLY A 15 23.48 18.25 1.36
C GLY A 15 22.40 19.23 1.86
N ARG A 16 21.15 18.96 1.52
CA ARG A 16 19.97 19.74 1.97
C ARG A 16 19.22 19.08 3.13
N GLY A 17 19.45 17.79 3.35
CA GLY A 17 18.72 17.01 4.35
C GLY A 17 17.24 16.80 4.00
N GLY A 18 16.88 16.83 2.72
CA GLY A 18 15.50 16.74 2.25
C GLY A 18 15.37 16.24 0.82
N TYR A 19 14.15 16.17 0.32
CA TYR A 19 13.86 15.75 -1.05
C TYR A 19 13.98 16.89 -2.06
N ASP A 20 14.36 16.56 -3.29
CA ASP A 20 14.40 17.52 -4.41
C ASP A 20 13.04 17.70 -5.09
N GLN A 21 12.17 16.70 -4.98
CA GLN A 21 10.80 16.77 -5.50
C GLN A 21 9.80 16.95 -4.34
N PRO A 22 8.69 17.67 -4.60
CA PRO A 22 7.61 17.74 -3.65
C PRO A 22 7.00 16.35 -3.45
N ASP A 23 6.38 16.14 -2.30
CA ASP A 23 5.70 14.89 -1.99
C ASP A 23 4.60 14.62 -3.04
N PRO A 24 4.60 13.46 -3.71
CA PRO A 24 3.56 13.10 -4.68
C PRO A 24 2.16 13.07 -4.10
N ILE A 25 2.01 12.79 -2.81
CA ILE A 25 0.73 12.81 -2.09
C ILE A 25 0.38 14.20 -1.53
N GLY A 26 1.23 15.20 -1.78
CA GLY A 26 1.02 16.58 -1.38
C GLY A 26 1.03 16.77 0.14
N GLN A 27 0.19 17.70 0.64
CA GLN A 27 0.13 18.01 2.07
C GLN A 27 -0.40 16.86 2.96
N ARG A 28 -0.88 15.79 2.38
CA ARG A 28 -1.28 14.58 3.13
C ARG A 28 -0.08 13.88 3.75
N GLY A 29 1.09 13.88 3.08
CA GLY A 29 2.36 13.39 3.63
C GLY A 29 2.96 14.28 4.72
N GLY A 30 2.34 15.42 5.03
CA GLY A 30 2.81 16.41 6.00
C GLY A 30 2.83 17.82 5.44
N LEU A 31 2.99 18.83 6.32
CA LEU A 31 3.06 20.24 5.89
C LEU A 31 4.32 20.58 5.11
N GLY A 32 5.38 19.81 5.27
CA GLY A 32 6.66 20.01 4.59
C GLY A 32 6.81 19.11 3.37
N LEU A 33 6.41 19.59 2.19
CA LEU A 33 6.42 18.79 0.95
C LEU A 33 7.79 18.23 0.54
N TYR A 34 8.88 18.78 1.05
CA TYR A 34 10.27 18.40 0.74
C TYR A 34 11.02 17.81 1.93
N VAL A 35 10.33 17.63 3.05
CA VAL A 35 10.93 17.17 4.30
C VAL A 35 11.19 15.66 4.26
N TYR A 36 12.39 15.25 4.66
CA TYR A 36 12.74 13.86 4.90
C TYR A 36 12.57 13.55 6.40
N SER A 37 11.82 12.50 6.72
CA SER A 37 11.69 11.94 8.07
C SER A 37 11.40 13.00 9.17
N ASP A 38 10.53 13.98 8.89
CA ASP A 38 10.18 15.09 9.81
C ASP A 38 11.40 15.91 10.29
N ASN A 39 12.44 16.03 9.50
CA ASN A 39 13.74 16.62 9.87
C ASN A 39 14.45 15.87 11.03
N ASN A 40 14.11 14.61 11.28
CA ASN A 40 14.75 13.80 12.30
C ASN A 40 15.21 12.44 11.76
N PRO A 41 16.19 12.43 10.85
CA PRO A 41 16.66 11.21 10.18
C PRO A 41 17.43 10.25 11.10
N LEU A 42 17.70 10.65 12.34
CA LEU A 42 18.35 9.77 13.33
C LEU A 42 17.35 8.84 14.02
N LEU A 43 16.07 9.24 14.09
CA LEU A 43 15.02 8.46 14.74
C LEU A 43 14.07 7.81 13.72
N TYR A 44 13.92 8.42 12.57
CA TYR A 44 12.95 8.02 11.56
C TYR A 44 13.61 7.80 10.21
N ALA A 45 13.12 6.84 9.46
CA ALA A 45 13.44 6.65 8.06
C ALA A 45 12.14 6.79 7.24
N ASP A 46 12.27 7.27 6.02
CA ASP A 46 11.17 7.30 5.05
C ASP A 46 11.55 6.40 3.85
N PRO A 47 11.32 5.09 3.93
CA PRO A 47 11.82 4.14 2.94
C PRO A 47 11.17 4.26 1.58
N SER A 48 9.91 4.68 1.55
CA SER A 48 9.12 4.82 0.31
C SER A 48 9.22 6.22 -0.31
N GLY A 49 9.80 7.18 0.41
CA GLY A 49 9.74 8.58 -0.01
C GLY A 49 8.31 9.14 0.01
N LEU A 50 7.40 8.59 0.83
CA LEU A 50 6.03 9.02 1.04
C LEU A 50 5.82 9.39 2.52
N SER A 51 4.89 8.78 3.22
CA SER A 51 4.69 9.05 4.65
C SER A 51 4.59 7.77 5.48
N TRP A 52 5.47 7.61 6.45
CA TRP A 52 5.37 6.55 7.46
C TRP A 52 4.33 6.84 8.56
N LYS A 53 3.88 8.10 8.66
CA LYS A 53 2.93 8.54 9.70
C LYS A 53 1.59 7.83 9.59
N ASP A 54 1.14 7.55 8.38
CA ASP A 54 -0.16 6.90 8.14
C ASP A 54 -0.14 5.46 8.64
N ALA A 55 0.91 4.71 8.39
CA ALA A 55 1.06 3.35 8.91
C ALA A 55 1.15 3.31 10.44
N ILE A 56 1.83 4.29 11.06
CA ILE A 56 1.84 4.43 12.53
C ILE A 56 0.47 4.82 13.05
N ALA A 57 -0.25 5.72 12.38
CA ALA A 57 -1.61 6.10 12.78
C ALA A 57 -2.55 4.89 12.72
N LEU A 58 -2.51 4.11 11.65
CA LEU A 58 -3.25 2.86 11.51
C LEU A 58 -2.92 1.85 12.62
N THR A 59 -1.63 1.69 12.89
CA THR A 59 -1.17 0.78 13.96
C THR A 59 -1.64 1.26 15.34
N TYR A 60 -1.57 2.55 15.59
CA TYR A 60 -2.03 3.15 16.84
C TYR A 60 -3.55 2.99 17.01
N GLU A 61 -4.34 3.31 15.99
CA GLU A 61 -5.78 3.16 15.99
C GLU A 61 -6.22 1.71 16.21
N TRP A 62 -5.53 0.77 15.57
CA TRP A 62 -5.76 -0.65 15.78
C TRP A 62 -5.37 -1.08 17.20
N ALA A 63 -4.17 -0.71 17.67
CA ALA A 63 -3.64 -1.11 18.96
C ALA A 63 -4.46 -0.54 20.14
N THR A 64 -5.01 0.67 19.97
CA THR A 64 -5.84 1.33 21.00
C THR A 64 -7.33 1.06 20.86
N GLY A 65 -7.76 0.59 19.71
CA GLY A 65 -9.17 0.41 19.40
C GLY A 65 -9.93 1.72 19.15
N THR A 66 -9.25 2.81 18.80
CA THR A 66 -9.86 4.15 18.63
C THR A 66 -10.29 4.46 17.20
N GLY A 67 -9.70 3.83 16.17
CA GLY A 67 -10.08 4.03 14.77
C GLY A 67 -11.41 3.36 14.40
N PRO A 68 -11.90 3.53 13.17
CA PRO A 68 -13.11 2.87 12.68
C PRO A 68 -12.92 1.35 12.54
N LEU A 69 -14.02 0.60 12.52
CA LEU A 69 -13.99 -0.85 12.28
C LEU A 69 -13.62 -1.20 10.83
N HIS A 70 -13.91 -0.29 9.91
CA HIS A 70 -13.56 -0.38 8.51
C HIS A 70 -13.00 0.95 8.04
N GLN A 71 -11.91 0.89 7.27
CA GLN A 71 -11.29 2.04 6.62
C GLN A 71 -11.26 1.81 5.12
N ASP A 72 -11.60 2.86 4.37
CA ASP A 72 -11.61 2.86 2.91
C ASP A 72 -10.66 3.93 2.40
N PHE A 73 -9.64 3.52 1.64
CA PHE A 73 -8.58 4.35 1.11
C PHE A 73 -8.74 4.48 -0.40
N GLY A 74 -9.05 5.68 -0.87
CA GLY A 74 -9.18 6.00 -2.29
C GLY A 74 -7.83 6.00 -3.02
N PRO A 75 -7.83 6.05 -4.37
CA PRO A 75 -6.64 5.90 -5.19
C PRO A 75 -5.61 7.05 -5.06
N ASN A 76 -5.98 8.14 -4.40
CA ASN A 76 -5.11 9.30 -4.16
C ASN A 76 -4.62 9.39 -2.71
N THR A 77 -4.63 8.29 -1.97
CA THR A 77 -4.11 8.22 -0.60
C THR A 77 -2.66 7.71 -0.59
N SER A 78 -1.94 7.96 0.50
CA SER A 78 -0.60 7.43 0.73
C SER A 78 -0.59 5.90 0.73
N GLU A 79 -1.57 5.30 1.39
CA GLU A 79 -1.72 3.85 1.47
C GLU A 79 -1.90 3.22 0.09
N ALA A 80 -2.69 3.86 -0.77
CA ALA A 80 -2.84 3.40 -2.16
C ALA A 80 -1.54 3.51 -2.95
N ALA A 81 -0.79 4.60 -2.79
CA ALA A 81 0.50 4.80 -3.46
C ALA A 81 1.56 3.79 -2.99
N GLU A 82 1.62 3.49 -1.70
CA GLU A 82 2.51 2.47 -1.14
C GLU A 82 2.12 1.06 -1.63
N MET A 83 0.83 0.74 -1.59
CA MET A 83 0.34 -0.57 -2.01
C MET A 83 0.45 -0.81 -3.51
N ALA A 84 0.43 0.24 -4.33
CA ALA A 84 0.63 0.12 -5.79
C ALA A 84 1.98 -0.56 -6.15
N ASN A 85 3.00 -0.37 -5.31
CA ASN A 85 4.32 -0.96 -5.49
C ASN A 85 4.52 -2.28 -4.72
N ALA A 86 3.52 -2.75 -3.99
CA ALA A 86 3.62 -3.97 -3.22
C ALA A 86 3.79 -5.20 -4.13
N PRO A 87 4.73 -6.12 -3.83
CA PRO A 87 5.00 -7.30 -4.67
C PRO A 87 3.76 -8.14 -4.98
N GLY A 88 2.84 -8.26 -4.03
CA GLY A 88 1.58 -8.97 -4.21
C GLY A 88 0.66 -8.29 -5.22
N VAL A 89 0.61 -6.95 -5.21
CA VAL A 89 -0.19 -6.16 -6.16
C VAL A 89 0.41 -6.28 -7.56
N LEU A 90 1.72 -6.06 -7.70
CA LEU A 90 2.41 -6.21 -8.99
C LEU A 90 2.25 -7.60 -9.59
N ALA A 91 2.27 -8.65 -8.77
CA ALA A 91 2.04 -10.02 -9.23
C ALA A 91 0.59 -10.25 -9.71
N ALA A 92 -0.41 -9.68 -9.03
CA ALA A 92 -1.81 -9.74 -9.45
C ALA A 92 -2.05 -8.99 -10.76
N GLU A 93 -1.44 -7.80 -10.91
CA GLU A 93 -1.49 -7.03 -12.15
C GLU A 93 -0.84 -7.76 -13.32
N ALA A 94 0.33 -8.37 -13.10
CA ALA A 94 0.97 -9.20 -14.11
C ALA A 94 0.08 -10.37 -14.55
N LEU A 95 -0.65 -10.98 -13.62
CA LEU A 95 -1.62 -12.02 -13.92
C LEU A 95 -2.78 -11.49 -14.76
N TYR A 96 -3.32 -10.30 -14.41
CA TYR A 96 -4.39 -9.64 -15.16
C TYR A 96 -3.95 -9.33 -16.60
N ARG A 97 -2.78 -8.70 -16.78
CA ARG A 97 -2.21 -8.42 -18.11
C ARG A 97 -1.98 -9.71 -18.93
N LYS A 98 -1.45 -10.75 -18.30
CA LYS A 98 -1.26 -12.06 -18.94
C LYS A 98 -2.59 -12.67 -19.41
N LYS A 99 -3.62 -12.62 -18.56
CA LYS A 99 -4.96 -13.14 -18.86
C LYS A 99 -5.60 -12.42 -20.03
N ASN A 100 -5.37 -11.12 -20.15
CA ASN A 100 -5.93 -10.25 -21.19
C ASN A 100 -4.98 -9.95 -22.35
N ALA A 101 -3.81 -10.59 -22.41
CA ALA A 101 -2.73 -10.24 -23.34
C ALA A 101 -3.14 -10.21 -24.82
N GLN A 102 -4.05 -11.07 -25.26
CA GLN A 102 -4.53 -11.07 -26.64
C GLN A 102 -5.44 -9.87 -26.91
N LYS A 103 -6.31 -9.53 -25.97
CA LYS A 103 -7.25 -8.41 -26.06
C LYS A 103 -6.51 -7.07 -26.04
N ILE A 104 -5.47 -6.94 -25.20
CA ILE A 104 -4.57 -5.80 -25.15
C ILE A 104 -3.87 -5.60 -26.49
N LYS A 105 -3.26 -6.66 -27.04
CA LYS A 105 -2.59 -6.61 -28.36
C LYS A 105 -3.53 -6.25 -29.51
N SER A 106 -4.79 -6.63 -29.41
CA SER A 106 -5.82 -6.37 -30.43
C SER A 106 -6.52 -5.01 -30.23
N HIS A 107 -6.09 -4.22 -29.24
CA HIS A 107 -6.71 -2.94 -28.89
C HIS A 107 -8.24 -3.07 -28.68
N CYS A 108 -8.66 -4.16 -28.06
CA CYS A 108 -10.06 -4.34 -27.68
C CYS A 108 -10.46 -3.35 -26.57
N PRO A 109 -11.73 -2.90 -26.54
CA PRO A 109 -12.19 -2.05 -25.43
C PRO A 109 -11.97 -2.73 -24.07
N GLY A 110 -11.50 -1.97 -23.08
CA GLY A 110 -11.21 -2.45 -21.74
C GLY A 110 -12.41 -3.16 -21.08
N SER A 111 -13.63 -2.75 -21.40
CA SER A 111 -14.86 -3.43 -20.95
C SER A 111 -14.98 -4.91 -21.34
N SER A 112 -14.19 -5.37 -22.31
CA SER A 112 -14.14 -6.79 -22.71
C SER A 112 -13.15 -7.61 -21.91
N PHE A 113 -12.33 -7.00 -21.07
CA PHE A 113 -11.28 -7.68 -20.32
C PHE A 113 -11.87 -8.53 -19.19
N GLU A 114 -11.16 -9.61 -18.87
CA GLU A 114 -11.58 -10.52 -17.81
C GLU A 114 -10.98 -10.09 -16.46
N PRO A 115 -11.80 -9.96 -15.43
CA PRO A 115 -11.30 -9.60 -14.11
C PRO A 115 -10.42 -10.71 -13.51
N VAL A 116 -9.56 -10.32 -12.60
CA VAL A 116 -8.91 -11.23 -11.65
C VAL A 116 -9.58 -11.01 -10.30
N THR A 117 -10.12 -12.06 -9.70
CA THR A 117 -10.81 -11.96 -8.42
C THR A 117 -10.21 -12.91 -7.39
N ASN A 118 -10.22 -12.47 -6.14
CA ASN A 118 -9.79 -13.26 -4.99
C ASN A 118 -8.32 -13.75 -5.07
N TYR A 119 -7.45 -12.93 -5.67
CA TYR A 119 -6.01 -13.20 -5.67
C TYR A 119 -5.47 -13.02 -4.25
N ALA A 120 -4.89 -14.08 -3.67
CA ALA A 120 -4.37 -14.06 -2.32
C ALA A 120 -2.87 -13.70 -2.31
N ALA A 121 -2.55 -12.52 -1.82
CA ALA A 121 -1.19 -12.12 -1.49
C ALA A 121 -0.89 -12.53 -0.05
N ARG A 122 0.04 -13.49 0.12
CA ARG A 122 0.43 -13.98 1.44
C ARG A 122 1.66 -13.25 1.93
N PHE A 123 1.51 -12.58 3.06
CA PHE A 123 2.60 -11.95 3.77
C PHE A 123 3.14 -12.91 4.84
N GLY A 124 4.40 -13.24 4.76
CA GLY A 124 5.09 -14.09 5.75
C GLY A 124 6.51 -13.58 5.95
N LEU A 125 7.39 -14.33 6.62
CA LEU A 125 8.78 -13.94 6.81
C LEU A 125 9.50 -13.60 5.50
N LYS A 126 9.15 -14.28 4.40
CA LYS A 126 9.65 -13.96 3.07
C LYS A 126 9.10 -12.63 2.58
N GLY A 127 7.81 -12.37 2.78
CA GLY A 127 7.17 -11.09 2.45
C GLY A 127 7.79 -9.91 3.20
N LEU A 128 8.14 -10.09 4.47
CA LEU A 128 8.84 -9.08 5.26
C LEU A 128 10.19 -8.66 4.64
N VAL A 129 10.89 -9.60 4.00
CA VAL A 129 12.16 -9.30 3.33
C VAL A 129 11.93 -8.71 1.93
N GLU A 130 10.90 -9.20 1.21
CA GLU A 130 10.58 -8.79 -0.16
C GLU A 130 9.84 -7.45 -0.24
N SER A 131 8.99 -7.13 0.74
CA SER A 131 8.30 -5.83 0.83
C SER A 131 9.27 -4.68 1.16
N GLY A 132 10.51 -5.02 1.50
CA GLY A 132 11.47 -4.03 1.95
C GLY A 132 10.95 -3.33 3.21
N LEU A 133 10.81 -2.00 3.12
CA LEU A 133 10.30 -1.18 4.22
C LEU A 133 8.95 -0.52 3.87
N ASN A 134 8.10 -1.19 3.06
CA ASN A 134 6.74 -0.70 2.81
C ASN A 134 5.90 -0.82 4.10
N PRO A 135 5.66 0.29 4.82
CA PRO A 135 5.04 0.23 6.14
C PRO A 135 3.56 -0.15 6.07
N THR A 136 2.85 0.25 5.02
CA THR A 136 1.44 -0.11 4.82
C THR A 136 1.29 -1.59 4.55
N GLU A 137 2.13 -2.18 3.69
CA GLU A 137 2.10 -3.63 3.43
C GLU A 137 2.46 -4.43 4.69
N GLN A 138 3.42 -3.95 5.49
CA GLN A 138 3.78 -4.59 6.76
C GLN A 138 2.63 -4.54 7.78
N PHE A 139 1.91 -3.43 7.86
CA PHE A 139 0.74 -3.32 8.73
C PHE A 139 -0.42 -4.20 8.26
N ILE A 140 -0.71 -4.18 6.96
CA ILE A 140 -1.80 -4.95 6.36
C ILE A 140 -1.52 -6.45 6.46
N GLY A 141 -0.29 -6.88 6.20
CA GLY A 141 0.07 -8.30 6.19
C GLY A 141 -0.48 -9.04 4.97
N SER A 142 -1.16 -10.15 5.17
CA SER A 142 -1.78 -10.91 4.05
C SER A 142 -3.09 -10.27 3.62
N TYR A 143 -3.29 -10.10 2.31
CA TYR A 143 -4.43 -9.42 1.74
C TYR A 143 -4.98 -10.12 0.49
N ARG A 144 -6.17 -9.75 0.08
CA ARG A 144 -6.81 -10.22 -1.16
C ARG A 144 -6.93 -9.09 -2.14
N ILE A 145 -6.78 -9.41 -3.42
CA ILE A 145 -6.80 -8.45 -4.50
C ILE A 145 -7.87 -8.88 -5.52
N ASP A 146 -8.70 -7.92 -5.86
CA ASP A 146 -9.61 -8.01 -6.99
C ASP A 146 -9.21 -6.94 -8.02
N ILE A 147 -9.13 -7.30 -9.30
CA ILE A 147 -8.79 -6.39 -10.39
C ILE A 147 -9.92 -6.40 -11.40
N TYR A 148 -10.46 -5.23 -11.66
CA TYR A 148 -11.54 -5.02 -12.61
C TYR A 148 -11.08 -4.10 -13.76
N PRO A 149 -11.57 -4.31 -14.99
CA PRO A 149 -11.36 -3.35 -16.07
C PRO A 149 -12.08 -2.03 -15.75
N SER A 150 -11.38 -0.90 -15.91
CA SER A 150 -11.88 0.46 -15.63
C SER A 150 -11.84 1.30 -16.89
N GLY A 151 -12.29 0.93 -18.00
CA GLY A 151 -12.29 1.73 -19.23
C GLY A 151 -10.95 2.42 -19.54
N ASP A 152 -10.81 2.96 -20.76
CA ASP A 152 -9.68 3.81 -21.18
C ASP A 152 -8.26 3.29 -20.82
N ASP A 153 -8.01 1.98 -21.06
CA ASP A 153 -6.72 1.32 -20.80
C ASP A 153 -6.28 1.36 -19.32
N GLN A 154 -7.26 1.35 -18.40
CA GLN A 154 -7.02 1.32 -16.94
C GLN A 154 -7.65 0.10 -16.29
N MET A 155 -7.10 -0.26 -15.13
CA MET A 155 -7.65 -1.25 -14.23
C MET A 155 -7.82 -0.69 -12.83
N ASP A 156 -8.90 -1.06 -12.18
CA ASP A 156 -9.15 -0.80 -10.77
C ASP A 156 -8.69 -2.00 -9.95
N VAL A 157 -7.72 -1.77 -9.10
CA VAL A 157 -7.17 -2.76 -8.16
C VAL A 157 -7.76 -2.49 -6.79
N VAL A 158 -8.54 -3.42 -6.28
CA VAL A 158 -9.19 -3.34 -4.97
C VAL A 158 -8.51 -4.32 -4.03
N ILE A 159 -7.89 -3.79 -2.99
CA ILE A 159 -7.14 -4.57 -1.99
C ILE A 159 -7.98 -4.63 -0.72
N ASN A 160 -8.32 -5.83 -0.31
CA ASN A 160 -9.11 -6.09 0.89
C ASN A 160 -8.27 -6.82 1.93
N ASN A 161 -8.29 -6.31 3.16
CA ASN A 161 -7.60 -6.90 4.29
C ASN A 161 -8.44 -6.84 5.56
N THR A 162 -8.07 -7.69 6.51
CA THR A 162 -8.49 -7.61 7.91
C THR A 162 -7.27 -7.74 8.80
N SER A 163 -6.89 -6.64 9.44
CA SER A 163 -5.84 -6.63 10.46
C SER A 163 -6.40 -7.21 11.75
N SER A 164 -5.71 -8.21 12.31
CA SER A 164 -6.06 -8.88 13.57
C SER A 164 -4.80 -9.11 14.38
N PHE A 165 -4.98 -9.39 15.68
CA PHE A 165 -3.85 -9.79 16.52
C PHE A 165 -3.17 -11.05 15.97
N GLN A 166 -3.93 -12.02 15.49
CA GLN A 166 -3.41 -13.22 14.87
C GLN A 166 -2.58 -12.91 13.61
N SER A 167 -3.03 -11.98 12.78
CA SER A 167 -2.29 -11.53 11.60
C SER A 167 -0.98 -10.84 12.00
N PHE A 168 -1.01 -9.95 12.97
CA PHE A 168 0.17 -9.27 13.52
C PHE A 168 1.18 -10.23 14.16
N ALA A 169 0.69 -11.26 14.85
CA ALA A 169 1.52 -12.28 15.49
C ALA A 169 1.86 -13.46 14.57
N TYR A 170 1.85 -13.27 13.26
CA TYR A 170 2.19 -14.29 12.24
C TYR A 170 1.39 -15.60 12.37
N GLY A 171 0.12 -15.51 12.69
CA GLY A 171 -0.77 -16.65 12.85
C GLY A 171 -0.78 -17.24 14.27
N LEU A 172 -0.06 -16.64 15.20
CA LEU A 172 -0.05 -17.05 16.61
C LEU A 172 -0.97 -16.15 17.43
N GLY A 173 -1.75 -16.75 18.31
CA GLY A 173 -2.60 -16.02 19.25
C GLY A 173 -4.09 -16.04 18.92
N PRO A 174 -4.91 -15.44 19.79
CA PRO A 174 -6.35 -15.37 19.62
C PRO A 174 -6.76 -14.38 18.53
N ASP A 175 -7.92 -14.63 17.94
CA ASP A 175 -8.60 -13.75 17.02
C ASP A 175 -9.95 -13.33 17.63
N TRP A 176 -10.27 -12.04 17.64
CA TRP A 176 -11.51 -11.55 18.21
C TRP A 176 -12.06 -10.34 17.44
N ASP A 177 -13.36 -10.21 17.45
CA ASP A 177 -14.05 -9.05 16.92
C ASP A 177 -13.82 -7.84 17.84
N ARG A 178 -13.39 -6.74 17.25
CA ARG A 178 -13.13 -5.48 17.96
C ARG A 178 -14.36 -4.93 18.67
N SER A 179 -15.56 -5.16 18.14
CA SER A 179 -16.81 -4.78 18.78
C SER A 179 -17.01 -5.47 20.13
N THR A 180 -16.33 -6.61 20.37
CA THR A 180 -16.46 -7.38 21.61
C THR A 180 -15.45 -6.95 22.68
N PHE A 181 -14.16 -6.75 22.30
CA PHE A 181 -13.09 -6.50 23.27
C PHE A 181 -12.30 -5.20 23.03
N GLY A 182 -12.55 -4.46 21.95
CA GLY A 182 -11.90 -3.19 21.63
C GLY A 182 -10.46 -3.35 21.11
N PRO A 183 -9.43 -3.00 21.90
CA PRO A 183 -8.06 -2.94 21.42
C PRO A 183 -7.56 -4.22 20.73
N MET A 184 -6.77 -4.05 19.65
CA MET A 184 -6.16 -5.13 18.85
C MET A 184 -7.14 -6.14 18.23
N GLY A 185 -8.44 -5.85 18.27
CA GLY A 185 -9.45 -6.66 17.58
C GLY A 185 -9.47 -6.41 16.08
N ASN A 186 -10.26 -7.19 15.35
CA ASN A 186 -10.32 -7.16 13.90
C ASN A 186 -10.74 -5.80 13.36
N MET A 187 -9.95 -5.26 12.46
CA MET A 187 -10.21 -4.03 11.71
C MET A 187 -10.00 -4.33 10.22
N SER A 188 -10.98 -4.00 9.39
CA SER A 188 -10.88 -4.21 7.95
C SER A 188 -10.44 -2.95 7.21
N GLN A 189 -9.71 -3.14 6.12
CA GLN A 189 -9.29 -2.08 5.22
C GLN A 189 -9.63 -2.45 3.78
N THR A 190 -10.07 -1.46 3.01
CA THR A 190 -10.16 -1.54 1.55
C THR A 190 -9.30 -0.44 0.96
N ILE A 191 -8.41 -0.79 0.03
CA ILE A 191 -7.53 0.17 -0.63
C ILE A 191 -7.77 0.07 -2.12
N HIS A 192 -8.02 1.21 -2.75
CA HIS A 192 -8.23 1.32 -4.19
C HIS A 192 -6.98 1.87 -4.86
N VAL A 193 -6.49 1.17 -5.85
CA VAL A 193 -5.35 1.58 -6.68
C VAL A 193 -5.81 1.60 -8.13
N THR A 194 -5.49 2.67 -8.86
CA THR A 194 -5.71 2.73 -10.31
C THR A 194 -4.38 2.52 -11.01
N ALA A 195 -4.33 1.58 -11.94
CA ALA A 195 -3.13 1.27 -12.71
C ALA A 195 -3.47 1.15 -14.21
N ASN A 196 -2.44 1.29 -15.07
CA ASN A 196 -2.60 1.09 -16.51
C ASN A 196 -2.60 -0.40 -16.84
N ASP A 197 -3.42 -0.82 -17.79
CA ASP A 197 -3.52 -2.21 -18.23
C ASP A 197 -2.53 -2.58 -19.36
N GLN A 198 -1.75 -1.59 -19.87
CA GLN A 198 -0.70 -1.74 -20.90
C GLN A 198 0.69 -2.00 -20.33
#